data_f0a88b2d309ed0cc887ece0560da81f5
#
_entry.id   f0a88b2d309ed0cc887ece0560da81f5
#
_cell.length_a   1.000
_cell.length_b   1.000
_cell.length_c   1.000
_cell.angle_alpha   90.00
_cell.angle_beta   90.00
_cell.angle_gamma   90.00
#
_symmetry.space_group_name_H-M   'P 1'
#
loop_
_entity.id
_entity.type
_entity.pdbx_description
1 polymer ?
#
loop_
_entity_poly.entity_id
_entity_poly.type
_entity_poly.pdbx_seq_one_letter_code
_entity_poly.pdbx_strand_id
1 'polypeptide(L)'
;MGDSFMNNTRYGTFMAAFSFVIWGLLPIYYRYLPNASMDELLAWRIIGSVPVGFLIVLGISRRGLNWKEIWLDKKSLWYTFVASSLMCISWSAFTWALTHHRVIDASLGFFIGPLVSVALGVFILGDRLSKGKLIAIVLATIGVMYQVIHHGQLPVIALTMGLFFALYGLYKKKINYDWSTTLFVEALLLTPVALAYLLYKQWATGELASGTDTTTLLLYFGSAPITLLPLVFYSIAIRITNLSTVGLMQYIEPSLQFVLAVMFFGELFDEVKAVTFAFIWAGLLFTIFESIIKGHRRKKLVKHPL
;
A
#
# COMPACT_ATOMS: atom_id res chain seq x y z
N MET A 1 -23.86 -20.58 -0.01
CA MET A 1 -22.76 -19.90 -0.74
C MET A 1 -22.67 -18.39 -0.49
N GLY A 2 -23.76 -17.64 -0.42
CA GLY A 2 -23.74 -16.16 -0.23
C GLY A 2 -23.14 -15.67 1.07
N ASP A 3 -23.32 -16.37 2.18
CA ASP A 3 -22.83 -15.93 3.51
C ASP A 3 -21.32 -16.11 3.69
N SER A 4 -20.76 -17.17 3.15
CA SER A 4 -19.30 -17.41 3.18
C SER A 4 -18.54 -16.36 2.34
N PHE A 5 -19.05 -16.04 1.14
CA PHE A 5 -18.44 -15.02 0.27
C PHE A 5 -18.48 -13.62 0.87
N MET A 6 -19.59 -13.27 1.53
CA MET A 6 -19.74 -11.94 2.16
C MET A 6 -18.91 -11.80 3.46
N ASN A 7 -18.76 -12.88 4.23
CA ASN A 7 -17.84 -12.89 5.37
C ASN A 7 -16.41 -12.70 4.89
N ASN A 8 -16.01 -13.34 3.81
CA ASN A 8 -14.69 -13.17 3.22
C ASN A 8 -14.45 -11.72 2.73
N THR A 9 -15.44 -11.10 2.08
CA THR A 9 -15.29 -9.71 1.60
C THR A 9 -15.20 -8.70 2.76
N ARG A 10 -15.95 -8.90 3.84
CA ARG A 10 -15.83 -8.05 5.04
C ARG A 10 -14.49 -8.22 5.71
N TYR A 11 -14.05 -9.45 5.85
CA TYR A 11 -12.73 -9.77 6.38
C TYR A 11 -11.62 -9.13 5.53
N GLY A 12 -11.71 -9.24 4.19
CA GLY A 12 -10.77 -8.59 3.28
C GLY A 12 -10.75 -7.06 3.39
N THR A 13 -11.92 -6.44 3.56
CA THR A 13 -12.02 -4.99 3.79
C THR A 13 -11.35 -4.59 5.10
N PHE A 14 -11.54 -5.37 6.16
CA PHE A 14 -10.88 -5.13 7.45
C PHE A 14 -9.36 -5.29 7.33
N MET A 15 -8.89 -6.34 6.64
CA MET A 15 -7.45 -6.54 6.39
C MET A 15 -6.85 -5.38 5.59
N ALA A 16 -7.55 -4.87 4.57
CA ALA A 16 -7.12 -3.69 3.83
C ALA A 16 -7.03 -2.46 4.73
N ALA A 17 -8.06 -2.17 5.51
CA ALA A 17 -8.06 -1.03 6.43
C ALA A 17 -6.92 -1.13 7.45
N PHE A 18 -6.69 -2.31 8.03
CA PHE A 18 -5.64 -2.54 9.00
C PHE A 18 -4.23 -2.38 8.38
N SER A 19 -4.04 -2.85 7.16
CA SER A 19 -2.81 -2.62 6.39
C SER A 19 -2.48 -1.13 6.29
N PHE A 20 -3.45 -0.31 5.86
CA PHE A 20 -3.25 1.13 5.68
C PHE A 20 -3.17 1.91 7.00
N VAL A 21 -3.74 1.41 8.09
CA VAL A 21 -3.47 1.93 9.44
C VAL A 21 -2.00 1.74 9.80
N ILE A 22 -1.44 0.54 9.59
CA ILE A 22 -0.02 0.28 9.88
C ILE A 22 0.88 1.16 9.03
N TRP A 23 0.61 1.28 7.72
CA TRP A 23 1.38 2.18 6.84
C TRP A 23 1.26 3.64 7.27
N GLY A 24 0.07 4.07 7.71
CA GLY A 24 -0.14 5.43 8.22
C GLY A 24 0.64 5.74 9.49
N LEU A 25 1.03 4.72 10.27
CA LEU A 25 1.86 4.85 11.48
C LEU A 25 3.37 4.81 11.21
N LEU A 26 3.81 4.48 9.99
CA LEU A 26 5.24 4.41 9.65
C LEU A 26 6.05 5.69 9.95
N PRO A 27 5.51 6.91 9.84
CA PRO A 27 6.25 8.11 10.20
C PRO A 27 6.77 8.11 11.64
N ILE A 28 6.07 7.41 12.56
CA ILE A 28 6.52 7.25 13.95
C ILE A 28 7.83 6.46 14.00
N TYR A 29 7.96 5.40 13.20
CA TYR A 29 9.20 4.63 13.11
C TYR A 29 10.35 5.45 12.51
N TYR A 30 10.08 6.21 11.44
CA TYR A 30 11.10 7.01 10.78
C TYR A 30 11.67 8.12 11.67
N ARG A 31 10.93 8.54 12.70
CA ARG A 31 11.44 9.49 13.71
C ARG A 31 12.67 8.97 14.47
N TYR A 32 12.79 7.63 14.60
CA TYR A 32 13.97 7.01 15.22
C TYR A 32 15.15 6.87 14.27
N LEU A 33 15.01 7.32 13.02
CA LEU A 33 16.02 7.32 11.99
C LEU A 33 16.25 8.75 11.44
N PRO A 34 16.65 9.74 12.27
CA PRO A 34 16.63 11.16 11.89
C PRO A 34 17.53 11.50 10.70
N ASN A 35 18.58 10.72 10.46
CA ASN A 35 19.54 10.92 9.37
C ASN A 35 19.50 9.79 8.34
N ALA A 36 18.35 9.09 8.23
CA ALA A 36 18.24 7.97 7.32
C ALA A 36 18.34 8.42 5.86
N SER A 37 19.22 7.76 5.14
CA SER A 37 19.24 7.80 3.67
C SER A 37 18.07 6.98 3.17
N MET A 38 17.01 7.62 2.64
CA MET A 38 15.74 6.97 2.27
C MET A 38 15.91 5.93 1.17
N ASP A 39 16.86 6.12 0.28
CA ASP A 39 17.24 5.22 -0.79
C ASP A 39 17.93 3.95 -0.24
N GLU A 40 18.85 4.08 0.71
CA GLU A 40 19.42 2.92 1.38
C GLU A 40 18.38 2.18 2.21
N LEU A 41 17.50 2.93 2.91
CA LEU A 41 16.43 2.34 3.68
C LEU A 41 15.51 1.48 2.79
N LEU A 42 15.20 1.96 1.57
CA LEU A 42 14.44 1.19 0.60
C LEU A 42 15.15 -0.12 0.22
N ALA A 43 16.46 -0.06 -0.04
CA ALA A 43 17.23 -1.26 -0.37
C ALA A 43 17.30 -2.25 0.80
N TRP A 44 17.55 -1.78 2.03
CA TRP A 44 17.58 -2.64 3.21
C TRP A 44 16.22 -3.26 3.54
N ARG A 45 15.11 -2.54 3.31
CA ARG A 45 13.75 -3.08 3.44
C ARG A 45 13.51 -4.26 2.51
N ILE A 46 14.00 -4.17 1.26
CA ILE A 46 13.87 -5.25 0.28
C ILE A 46 14.73 -6.44 0.70
N ILE A 47 16.01 -6.24 1.00
CA ILE A 47 16.95 -7.30 1.38
C ILE A 47 16.49 -7.99 2.67
N GLY A 48 16.14 -7.22 3.69
CA GLY A 48 15.67 -7.76 4.97
C GLY A 48 14.31 -8.47 4.87
N SER A 49 13.53 -8.16 3.83
CA SER A 49 12.24 -8.85 3.58
C SER A 49 12.42 -10.31 3.14
N VAL A 50 13.60 -10.71 2.64
CA VAL A 50 13.84 -12.12 2.25
C VAL A 50 13.86 -13.04 3.48
N PRO A 51 14.72 -12.85 4.49
CA PRO A 51 14.72 -13.72 5.65
C PRO A 51 13.41 -13.65 6.45
N VAL A 52 12.81 -12.47 6.59
CA VAL A 52 11.52 -12.32 7.29
C VAL A 52 10.40 -13.01 6.51
N GLY A 53 10.33 -12.82 5.20
CA GLY A 53 9.34 -13.49 4.34
C GLY A 53 9.51 -15.01 4.34
N PHE A 54 10.76 -15.52 4.36
CA PHE A 54 11.05 -16.93 4.49
C PHE A 54 10.52 -17.50 5.82
N LEU A 55 10.76 -16.83 6.94
CA LEU A 55 10.24 -17.21 8.24
C LEU A 55 8.69 -17.20 8.27
N ILE A 56 8.05 -16.23 7.64
CA ILE A 56 6.59 -16.17 7.50
C ILE A 56 6.08 -17.41 6.73
N VAL A 57 6.73 -17.76 5.62
CA VAL A 57 6.34 -18.95 4.85
C VAL A 57 6.49 -20.22 5.69
N LEU A 58 7.60 -20.38 6.41
CA LEU A 58 7.82 -21.57 7.26
C LEU A 58 6.83 -21.64 8.43
N GLY A 59 6.51 -20.52 9.07
CA GLY A 59 5.66 -20.47 10.25
C GLY A 59 4.16 -20.58 9.98
N ILE A 60 3.70 -20.06 8.83
CA ILE A 60 2.26 -19.94 8.53
C ILE A 60 1.81 -20.86 7.42
N SER A 61 2.64 -21.13 6.42
CA SER A 61 2.30 -22.05 5.35
C SER A 61 2.37 -23.50 5.84
N ARG A 62 1.20 -24.13 5.98
CA ARG A 62 1.14 -25.58 6.34
C ARG A 62 1.82 -26.49 5.31
N ARG A 63 2.06 -26.01 4.09
CA ARG A 63 2.69 -26.74 2.99
C ARG A 63 4.19 -26.47 2.86
N GLY A 64 4.72 -25.49 3.61
CA GLY A 64 6.10 -25.04 3.46
C GLY A 64 6.35 -24.34 2.11
N LEU A 65 7.61 -24.06 1.82
CA LEU A 65 8.04 -23.47 0.54
C LEU A 65 8.21 -24.58 -0.51
N ASN A 66 7.37 -24.54 -1.54
CA ASN A 66 7.44 -25.50 -2.65
C ASN A 66 8.11 -24.85 -3.87
N TRP A 67 9.44 -24.92 -3.96
CA TRP A 67 10.21 -24.39 -5.08
C TRP A 67 9.75 -24.95 -6.42
N LYS A 68 9.38 -26.22 -6.48
CA LYS A 68 8.93 -26.86 -7.72
C LYS A 68 7.63 -26.22 -8.25
N GLU A 69 6.69 -25.93 -7.36
CA GLU A 69 5.45 -25.24 -7.70
C GLU A 69 5.71 -23.82 -8.22
N ILE A 70 6.64 -23.08 -7.58
CA ILE A 70 7.03 -21.73 -7.99
C ILE A 70 7.60 -21.73 -9.41
N TRP A 71 8.51 -22.66 -9.72
CA TRP A 71 9.15 -22.71 -11.04
C TRP A 71 8.25 -23.29 -12.14
N LEU A 72 7.28 -24.12 -11.81
CA LEU A 72 6.33 -24.69 -12.77
C LEU A 72 5.23 -23.70 -13.18
N ASP A 73 4.74 -22.87 -12.27
CA ASP A 73 3.76 -21.82 -12.59
C ASP A 73 4.47 -20.55 -13.10
N LYS A 74 4.99 -20.63 -14.32
CA LYS A 74 5.67 -19.53 -15.00
C LYS A 74 4.81 -18.28 -15.12
N LYS A 75 3.49 -18.44 -15.21
CA LYS A 75 2.55 -17.32 -15.32
C LYS A 75 2.47 -16.52 -14.02
N SER A 76 2.33 -17.21 -12.88
CA SER A 76 2.37 -16.55 -11.57
C SER A 76 3.73 -15.96 -11.27
N LEU A 77 4.83 -16.64 -11.66
CA LEU A 77 6.18 -16.09 -11.53
C LEU A 77 6.36 -14.79 -12.33
N TRP A 78 5.87 -14.76 -13.57
CA TRP A 78 5.88 -13.55 -14.39
C TRP A 78 5.04 -12.43 -13.79
N TYR A 79 3.82 -12.74 -13.31
CA TYR A 79 2.99 -11.73 -12.64
C TYR A 79 3.62 -11.22 -11.35
N THR A 80 4.31 -12.08 -10.60
CA THR A 80 5.06 -11.67 -9.40
C THR A 80 6.22 -10.75 -9.76
N PHE A 81 6.98 -11.07 -10.81
CA PHE A 81 8.05 -10.22 -11.31
C PHE A 81 7.54 -8.85 -11.76
N VAL A 82 6.46 -8.80 -12.54
CA VAL A 82 5.85 -7.53 -12.95
C VAL A 82 5.34 -6.76 -11.73
N ALA A 83 4.62 -7.41 -10.83
CA ALA A 83 4.09 -6.77 -9.62
C ALA A 83 5.21 -6.18 -8.77
N SER A 84 6.27 -6.94 -8.47
CA SER A 84 7.39 -6.45 -7.67
C SER A 84 8.14 -5.30 -8.34
N SER A 85 8.31 -5.34 -9.67
CA SER A 85 8.92 -4.24 -10.44
C SER A 85 8.06 -2.97 -10.38
N LEU A 86 6.74 -3.08 -10.53
CA LEU A 86 5.82 -1.96 -10.42
C LEU A 86 5.84 -1.33 -9.02
N MET A 87 5.89 -2.16 -7.98
CA MET A 87 6.03 -1.71 -6.59
C MET A 87 7.37 -1.00 -6.37
N CYS A 88 8.45 -1.55 -6.90
CA CYS A 88 9.78 -0.93 -6.83
C CYS A 88 9.79 0.45 -7.48
N ILE A 89 9.19 0.61 -8.67
CA ILE A 89 9.08 1.91 -9.35
C ILE A 89 8.26 2.89 -8.49
N SER A 90 7.12 2.48 -7.96
CA SER A 90 6.28 3.32 -7.10
C SER A 90 7.04 3.80 -5.87
N TRP A 91 7.72 2.90 -5.17
CA TRP A 91 8.51 3.23 -3.98
C TRP A 91 9.76 4.05 -4.30
N SER A 92 10.41 3.79 -5.42
CA SER A 92 11.54 4.61 -5.87
C SER A 92 11.11 6.03 -6.20
N ALA A 93 9.95 6.23 -6.84
CA ALA A 93 9.39 7.55 -7.10
C ALA A 93 9.06 8.29 -5.79
N PHE A 94 8.49 7.61 -4.79
CA PHE A 94 8.26 8.15 -3.44
C PHE A 94 9.56 8.54 -2.76
N THR A 95 10.55 7.64 -2.75
CA THR A 95 11.87 7.89 -2.17
C THR A 95 12.56 9.07 -2.83
N TRP A 96 12.52 9.12 -4.16
CA TRP A 96 13.08 10.24 -4.93
C TRP A 96 12.40 11.57 -4.57
N ALA A 97 11.07 11.59 -4.44
CA ALA A 97 10.34 12.79 -4.03
C ALA A 97 10.80 13.30 -2.66
N LEU A 98 10.99 12.39 -1.69
CA LEU A 98 11.46 12.76 -0.35
C LEU A 98 12.91 13.28 -0.34
N THR A 99 13.81 12.62 -1.07
CA THR A 99 15.24 13.01 -1.13
C THR A 99 15.48 14.31 -1.90
N HIS A 100 14.54 14.70 -2.78
CA HIS A 100 14.61 15.95 -3.55
C HIS A 100 13.66 17.04 -3.01
N HIS A 101 13.23 16.92 -1.75
CA HIS A 101 12.36 17.90 -1.07
C HIS A 101 11.01 18.14 -1.79
N ARG A 102 10.52 17.19 -2.58
CA ARG A 102 9.24 17.25 -3.29
C ARG A 102 8.10 16.57 -2.51
N VAL A 103 7.97 16.92 -1.24
CA VAL A 103 7.01 16.30 -0.31
C VAL A 103 5.55 16.46 -0.77
N ILE A 104 5.24 17.57 -1.47
CA ILE A 104 3.89 17.80 -2.02
C ILE A 104 3.57 16.75 -3.08
N ASP A 105 4.50 16.42 -3.99
CA ASP A 105 4.29 15.38 -5.00
C ASP A 105 4.10 14.00 -4.36
N ALA A 106 4.90 13.67 -3.34
CA ALA A 106 4.73 12.44 -2.57
C ALA A 106 3.33 12.36 -1.95
N SER A 107 2.89 13.44 -1.32
CA SER A 107 1.55 13.56 -0.74
C SER A 107 0.43 13.35 -1.78
N LEU A 108 0.53 14.03 -2.94
CA LEU A 108 -0.43 13.87 -4.04
C LEU A 108 -0.50 12.43 -4.55
N GLY A 109 0.61 11.70 -4.58
CA GLY A 109 0.65 10.29 -4.98
C GLY A 109 -0.25 9.41 -4.13
N PHE A 110 -0.30 9.64 -2.82
CA PHE A 110 -1.19 8.95 -1.89
C PHE A 110 -2.68 9.28 -2.11
N PHE A 111 -3.00 10.41 -2.71
CA PHE A 111 -4.38 10.77 -3.05
C PHE A 111 -4.81 10.25 -4.42
N ILE A 112 -3.90 10.22 -5.38
CA ILE A 112 -4.18 9.75 -6.75
C ILE A 112 -4.26 8.22 -6.80
N GLY A 113 -3.39 7.51 -6.09
CA GLY A 113 -3.31 6.05 -6.08
C GLY A 113 -4.65 5.34 -5.80
N PRO A 114 -5.42 5.75 -4.78
CA PRO A 114 -6.75 5.20 -4.52
C PRO A 114 -7.71 5.32 -5.70
N LEU A 115 -7.76 6.48 -6.36
CA LEU A 115 -8.63 6.71 -7.51
C LEU A 115 -8.25 5.81 -8.69
N VAL A 116 -6.95 5.68 -8.97
CA VAL A 116 -6.45 4.78 -10.02
C VAL A 116 -6.77 3.32 -9.67
N SER A 117 -6.59 2.90 -8.41
CA SER A 117 -6.94 1.55 -7.95
C SER A 117 -8.42 1.24 -8.16
N VAL A 118 -9.29 2.20 -7.86
CA VAL A 118 -10.73 2.06 -8.12
C VAL A 118 -11.02 1.99 -9.62
N ALA A 119 -10.41 2.86 -10.41
CA ALA A 119 -10.59 2.85 -11.87
C ALA A 119 -10.16 1.50 -12.47
N LEU A 120 -8.99 0.98 -12.10
CA LEU A 120 -8.53 -0.35 -12.55
C LEU A 120 -9.48 -1.47 -12.09
N GLY A 121 -9.99 -1.39 -10.85
CA GLY A 121 -10.96 -2.35 -10.34
C GLY A 121 -12.24 -2.37 -11.17
N VAL A 122 -12.79 -1.20 -11.49
CA VAL A 122 -14.03 -1.08 -12.26
C VAL A 122 -13.84 -1.43 -13.73
N PHE A 123 -12.86 -0.80 -14.39
CA PHE A 123 -12.71 -0.92 -15.85
C PHE A 123 -12.03 -2.21 -16.30
N ILE A 124 -11.10 -2.75 -15.50
CA ILE A 124 -10.35 -3.96 -15.88
C ILE A 124 -10.90 -5.21 -15.21
N LEU A 125 -11.26 -5.13 -13.92
CA LEU A 125 -11.74 -6.30 -13.17
C LEU A 125 -13.26 -6.41 -13.11
N GLY A 126 -14.02 -5.41 -13.60
CA GLY A 126 -15.47 -5.40 -13.58
C GLY A 126 -16.07 -5.25 -12.17
N ASP A 127 -15.37 -4.62 -11.25
CA ASP A 127 -15.86 -4.38 -9.89
C ASP A 127 -17.14 -3.55 -9.92
N ARG A 128 -18.18 -4.02 -9.23
CA ARG A 128 -19.45 -3.28 -9.11
C ARG A 128 -19.37 -2.30 -7.95
N LEU A 129 -19.66 -1.04 -8.24
CA LEU A 129 -19.69 0.01 -7.23
C LEU A 129 -21.10 0.12 -6.62
N SER A 130 -21.15 0.25 -5.29
CA SER A 130 -22.38 0.69 -4.62
C SER A 130 -22.56 2.20 -4.76
N LYS A 131 -23.77 2.70 -4.49
CA LYS A 131 -24.05 4.15 -4.53
C LYS A 131 -23.13 4.95 -3.59
N GLY A 132 -22.91 4.44 -2.37
CA GLY A 132 -22.00 5.08 -1.43
C GLY A 132 -20.55 5.12 -1.92
N LYS A 133 -20.07 4.04 -2.55
CA LYS A 133 -18.73 4.03 -3.15
C LYS A 133 -18.61 5.00 -4.33
N LEU A 134 -19.66 5.11 -5.16
CA LEU A 134 -19.68 6.08 -6.26
C LEU A 134 -19.61 7.52 -5.75
N ILE A 135 -20.39 7.86 -4.72
CA ILE A 135 -20.34 9.17 -4.08
C ILE A 135 -18.94 9.43 -3.50
N ALA A 136 -18.35 8.43 -2.82
CA ALA A 136 -17.00 8.55 -2.27
C ALA A 136 -15.96 8.86 -3.34
N ILE A 137 -16.04 8.21 -4.49
CA ILE A 137 -15.11 8.43 -5.61
C ILE A 137 -15.28 9.85 -6.18
N VAL A 138 -16.51 10.29 -6.39
CA VAL A 138 -16.79 11.65 -6.90
C VAL A 138 -16.24 12.71 -5.93
N LEU A 139 -16.53 12.58 -4.64
CA LEU A 139 -16.02 13.52 -3.65
C LEU A 139 -14.48 13.48 -3.54
N ALA A 140 -13.88 12.29 -3.52
CA ALA A 140 -12.43 12.17 -3.52
C ALA A 140 -11.80 12.78 -4.79
N THR A 141 -12.41 12.58 -5.96
CA THR A 141 -11.94 13.19 -7.21
C THR A 141 -12.00 14.72 -7.13
N ILE A 142 -13.07 15.30 -6.59
CA ILE A 142 -13.19 16.75 -6.40
C ILE A 142 -12.05 17.25 -5.47
N GLY A 143 -11.84 16.60 -4.34
CA GLY A 143 -10.78 16.97 -3.39
C GLY A 143 -9.38 16.87 -4.00
N VAL A 144 -9.09 15.78 -4.73
CA VAL A 144 -7.79 15.61 -5.41
C VAL A 144 -7.59 16.65 -6.51
N MET A 145 -8.61 16.91 -7.33
CA MET A 145 -8.54 17.95 -8.38
C MET A 145 -8.32 19.34 -7.78
N TYR A 146 -8.98 19.66 -6.69
CA TYR A 146 -8.74 20.90 -5.95
C TYR A 146 -7.26 21.04 -5.56
N GLN A 147 -6.65 20.00 -5.00
CA GLN A 147 -5.24 20.01 -4.61
C GLN A 147 -4.30 20.09 -5.82
N VAL A 148 -4.58 19.35 -6.91
CA VAL A 148 -3.78 19.40 -8.15
C VAL A 148 -3.80 20.79 -8.78
N ILE A 149 -4.97 21.44 -8.82
CA ILE A 149 -5.11 22.80 -9.35
C ILE A 149 -4.30 23.80 -8.52
N HIS A 150 -4.35 23.70 -7.19
CA HIS A 150 -3.57 24.57 -6.30
C HIS A 150 -2.07 24.32 -6.38
N HIS A 151 -1.66 23.09 -6.71
CA HIS A 151 -0.24 22.77 -6.92
C HIS A 151 0.34 23.46 -8.18
N GLY A 152 -0.48 23.76 -9.17
CA GLY A 152 -0.13 24.55 -10.36
C GLY A 152 0.81 23.86 -11.36
N GLN A 153 1.18 22.60 -11.14
CA GLN A 153 2.05 21.82 -12.01
C GLN A 153 1.49 20.41 -12.23
N LEU A 154 1.83 19.78 -13.37
CA LEU A 154 1.46 18.40 -13.62
C LEU A 154 2.24 17.48 -12.63
N PRO A 155 1.56 16.76 -11.74
CA PRO A 155 2.20 15.99 -10.69
C PRO A 155 2.71 14.64 -11.22
N VAL A 156 3.72 14.66 -12.11
CA VAL A 156 4.24 13.44 -12.79
C VAL A 156 4.69 12.37 -11.79
N ILE A 157 5.37 12.78 -10.72
CA ILE A 157 5.85 11.86 -9.68
C ILE A 157 4.68 11.23 -8.94
N ALA A 158 3.69 12.04 -8.56
CA ALA A 158 2.49 11.57 -7.89
C ALA A 158 1.69 10.59 -8.77
N LEU A 159 1.57 10.90 -10.07
CA LEU A 159 0.96 9.99 -11.05
C LEU A 159 1.74 8.68 -11.16
N THR A 160 3.06 8.74 -11.23
CA THR A 160 3.92 7.54 -11.23
C THR A 160 3.69 6.71 -9.99
N MET A 161 3.78 7.31 -8.80
CA MET A 161 3.53 6.61 -7.53
C MET A 161 2.15 5.92 -7.52
N GLY A 162 1.09 6.68 -7.78
CA GLY A 162 -0.28 6.19 -7.71
C GLY A 162 -0.60 5.13 -8.75
N LEU A 163 -0.20 5.35 -10.01
CA LEU A 163 -0.44 4.42 -11.11
C LEU A 163 0.30 3.09 -10.89
N PHE A 164 1.59 3.13 -10.56
CA PHE A 164 2.39 1.91 -10.43
C PHE A 164 1.99 1.12 -9.18
N PHE A 165 1.60 1.78 -8.09
CA PHE A 165 1.04 1.07 -6.93
C PHE A 165 -0.32 0.42 -7.23
N ALA A 166 -1.20 1.10 -7.96
CA ALA A 166 -2.48 0.53 -8.36
C ALA A 166 -2.33 -0.67 -9.32
N LEU A 167 -1.39 -0.57 -10.28
CA LEU A 167 -1.02 -1.67 -11.16
C LEU A 167 -0.41 -2.84 -10.38
N TYR A 168 0.44 -2.59 -9.39
CA TYR A 168 0.91 -3.64 -8.47
C TYR A 168 -0.26 -4.42 -7.87
N GLY A 169 -1.26 -3.75 -7.32
CA GLY A 169 -2.47 -4.39 -6.79
C GLY A 169 -3.23 -5.22 -7.83
N LEU A 170 -3.35 -4.70 -9.07
CA LEU A 170 -3.99 -5.40 -10.18
C LEU A 170 -3.25 -6.71 -10.54
N TYR A 171 -1.93 -6.65 -10.70
CA TYR A 171 -1.13 -7.82 -11.04
C TYR A 171 -1.10 -8.83 -9.89
N LYS A 172 -1.02 -8.35 -8.65
CA LYS A 172 -1.06 -9.21 -7.45
C LYS A 172 -2.33 -10.05 -7.36
N LYS A 173 -3.47 -9.56 -7.85
CA LYS A 173 -4.71 -10.35 -7.94
C LYS A 173 -4.64 -11.52 -8.92
N LYS A 174 -3.69 -11.50 -9.86
CA LYS A 174 -3.53 -12.54 -10.91
C LYS A 174 -2.55 -13.65 -10.51
N ILE A 175 -1.87 -13.52 -9.37
CA ILE A 175 -0.88 -14.49 -8.87
C ILE A 175 -1.63 -15.62 -8.16
N ASN A 176 -1.32 -16.89 -8.52
CA ASN A 176 -1.95 -18.06 -7.92
C ASN A 176 -1.23 -18.57 -6.67
N TYR A 177 0.04 -18.18 -6.41
CA TYR A 177 0.74 -18.52 -5.18
C TYR A 177 -0.07 -18.08 -3.98
N ASP A 178 0.08 -18.73 -2.83
CA ASP A 178 -0.47 -18.19 -1.59
C ASP A 178 0.17 -16.83 -1.26
N TRP A 179 -0.45 -16.07 -0.36
CA TRP A 179 -0.01 -14.70 -0.06
C TRP A 179 1.38 -14.64 0.57
N SER A 180 1.77 -15.65 1.38
CA SER A 180 3.08 -15.70 2.03
C SER A 180 4.19 -16.02 1.03
N THR A 181 3.97 -17.01 0.18
CA THR A 181 4.87 -17.35 -0.93
C THR A 181 5.04 -16.17 -1.89
N THR A 182 3.94 -15.45 -2.22
CA THR A 182 4.00 -14.28 -3.07
C THR A 182 4.93 -13.21 -2.50
N LEU A 183 4.78 -12.87 -1.21
CA LEU A 183 5.63 -11.86 -0.54
C LEU A 183 7.10 -12.25 -0.52
N PHE A 184 7.39 -13.52 -0.24
CA PHE A 184 8.76 -14.02 -0.25
C PHE A 184 9.38 -13.94 -1.65
N VAL A 185 8.66 -14.38 -2.69
CA VAL A 185 9.15 -14.35 -4.07
C VAL A 185 9.32 -12.92 -4.57
N GLU A 186 8.41 -11.99 -4.24
CA GLU A 186 8.54 -10.55 -4.53
C GLU A 186 9.85 -9.99 -3.95
N ALA A 187 10.12 -10.24 -2.67
CA ALA A 187 11.35 -9.80 -2.02
C ALA A 187 12.61 -10.41 -2.67
N LEU A 188 12.56 -11.71 -2.97
CA LEU A 188 13.67 -12.43 -3.59
C LEU A 188 14.01 -11.88 -4.98
N LEU A 189 12.98 -11.57 -5.79
CA LEU A 189 13.16 -11.03 -7.15
C LEU A 189 13.76 -9.61 -7.16
N LEU A 190 13.46 -8.80 -6.14
CA LEU A 190 13.97 -7.43 -6.03
C LEU A 190 15.36 -7.36 -5.35
N THR A 191 15.74 -8.38 -4.59
CA THR A 191 17.01 -8.38 -3.84
C THR A 191 18.24 -8.15 -4.70
N PRO A 192 18.40 -8.73 -5.90
CA PRO A 192 19.56 -8.44 -6.75
C PRO A 192 19.67 -6.96 -7.12
N VAL A 193 18.55 -6.29 -7.38
CA VAL A 193 18.53 -4.86 -7.70
C VAL A 193 18.91 -4.02 -6.47
N ALA A 194 18.38 -4.36 -5.30
CA ALA A 194 18.69 -3.68 -4.04
C ALA A 194 20.17 -3.86 -3.65
N LEU A 195 20.71 -5.06 -3.79
CA LEU A 195 22.14 -5.32 -3.56
C LEU A 195 23.03 -4.55 -4.54
N ALA A 196 22.70 -4.59 -5.84
CA ALA A 196 23.46 -3.84 -6.86
C ALA A 196 23.43 -2.33 -6.56
N TYR A 197 22.30 -1.81 -6.08
CA TYR A 197 22.18 -0.41 -5.68
C TYR A 197 23.09 -0.07 -4.48
N LEU A 198 23.09 -0.87 -3.41
CA LEU A 198 23.96 -0.63 -2.26
C LEU A 198 25.44 -0.72 -2.61
N LEU A 199 25.84 -1.70 -3.44
CA LEU A 199 27.21 -1.83 -3.93
C LEU A 199 27.62 -0.64 -4.79
N TYR A 200 26.76 -0.17 -5.68
CA TYR A 200 26.99 1.03 -6.48
C TYR A 200 27.16 2.26 -5.59
N LYS A 201 26.26 2.44 -4.60
CA LYS A 201 26.33 3.58 -3.69
C LYS A 201 27.60 3.56 -2.86
N GLN A 202 27.96 2.41 -2.29
CA GLN A 202 29.22 2.24 -1.57
C GLN A 202 30.43 2.58 -2.43
N TRP A 203 30.41 2.14 -3.69
CA TRP A 203 31.50 2.46 -4.63
C TRP A 203 31.53 3.96 -5.00
N ALA A 204 30.38 4.59 -5.21
CA ALA A 204 30.28 5.97 -5.65
C ALA A 204 30.52 7.00 -4.53
N THR A 205 30.12 6.71 -3.30
CA THR A 205 30.21 7.65 -2.17
C THR A 205 31.30 7.28 -1.15
N GLY A 206 31.80 6.05 -1.18
CA GLY A 206 32.75 5.51 -0.21
C GLY A 206 32.12 5.08 1.12
N GLU A 207 30.90 5.52 1.41
CA GLU A 207 30.24 5.28 2.69
C GLU A 207 28.75 4.98 2.50
N LEU A 208 28.20 4.15 3.39
CA LEU A 208 26.77 3.94 3.54
C LEU A 208 26.31 4.52 4.87
N ALA A 209 25.18 5.24 4.88
CA ALA A 209 24.59 5.76 6.12
C ALA A 209 24.22 4.62 7.08
N SER A 210 23.87 3.44 6.55
CA SER A 210 23.61 2.23 7.32
C SER A 210 24.86 1.64 7.98
N GLY A 211 26.06 2.01 7.55
CA GLY A 211 27.34 1.50 8.05
C GLY A 211 27.97 2.35 9.16
N THR A 212 27.33 3.45 9.59
CA THR A 212 27.88 4.37 10.58
C THR A 212 28.06 3.74 11.96
N ASP A 213 27.10 2.95 12.40
CA ASP A 213 27.12 2.23 13.68
C ASP A 213 26.17 1.03 13.67
N THR A 214 26.34 0.11 14.65
CA THR A 214 25.53 -1.11 14.77
C THR A 214 24.04 -0.82 15.01
N THR A 215 23.72 0.22 15.77
CA THR A 215 22.32 0.59 16.08
C THR A 215 21.62 1.05 14.81
N THR A 216 22.26 1.90 14.03
CA THR A 216 21.75 2.35 12.73
C THR A 216 21.54 1.18 11.79
N LEU A 217 22.50 0.27 11.66
CA LEU A 217 22.35 -0.93 10.83
C LEU A 217 21.15 -1.80 11.27
N LEU A 218 20.99 -2.01 12.57
CA LEU A 218 19.86 -2.77 13.13
C LEU A 218 18.52 -2.09 12.85
N LEU A 219 18.45 -0.76 12.92
CA LEU A 219 17.25 0.00 12.56
C LEU A 219 16.94 -0.10 11.07
N TYR A 220 17.94 -0.01 10.20
CA TYR A 220 17.74 -0.22 8.76
C TYR A 220 17.19 -1.61 8.46
N PHE A 221 17.80 -2.65 9.03
CA PHE A 221 17.32 -4.03 8.86
C PHE A 221 15.96 -4.26 9.51
N GLY A 222 15.70 -3.66 10.68
CA GLY A 222 14.42 -3.69 11.39
C GLY A 222 13.27 -3.04 10.63
N SER A 223 13.57 -2.21 9.62
CA SER A 223 12.54 -1.64 8.73
C SER A 223 11.83 -2.70 7.87
N ALA A 224 12.47 -3.86 7.63
CA ALA A 224 11.91 -4.94 6.82
C ALA A 224 10.66 -5.58 7.46
N PRO A 225 10.65 -6.08 8.71
CA PRO A 225 9.46 -6.63 9.33
C PRO A 225 8.34 -5.58 9.46
N ILE A 226 8.67 -4.32 9.74
CA ILE A 226 7.70 -3.22 9.84
C ILE A 226 7.04 -2.94 8.48
N THR A 227 7.78 -3.10 7.38
CA THR A 227 7.26 -2.96 6.01
C THR A 227 6.46 -4.18 5.57
N LEU A 228 6.93 -5.38 5.91
CA LEU A 228 6.24 -6.62 5.54
C LEU A 228 4.92 -6.78 6.27
N LEU A 229 4.81 -6.32 7.50
CA LEU A 229 3.58 -6.47 8.29
C LEU A 229 2.34 -5.91 7.56
N PRO A 230 2.30 -4.65 7.09
CA PRO A 230 1.18 -4.16 6.32
C PRO A 230 1.02 -4.88 4.97
N LEU A 231 2.12 -5.28 4.31
CA LEU A 231 2.06 -6.06 3.06
C LEU A 231 1.42 -7.43 3.23
N VAL A 232 1.54 -8.07 4.41
CA VAL A 232 0.82 -9.31 4.75
C VAL A 232 -0.69 -9.07 4.69
N PHE A 233 -1.18 -8.07 5.42
CA PHE A 233 -2.60 -7.73 5.45
C PHE A 233 -3.12 -7.28 4.09
N TYR A 234 -2.35 -6.48 3.37
CA TYR A 234 -2.66 -6.08 2.00
C TYR A 234 -2.76 -7.29 1.06
N SER A 235 -1.81 -8.23 1.15
CA SER A 235 -1.78 -9.43 0.31
C SER A 235 -2.95 -10.36 0.56
N ILE A 236 -3.41 -10.46 1.81
CA ILE A 236 -4.64 -11.17 2.17
C ILE A 236 -5.85 -10.42 1.58
N ALA A 237 -5.95 -9.11 1.83
CA ALA A 237 -7.06 -8.29 1.41
C ALA A 237 -7.27 -8.31 -0.11
N ILE A 238 -6.21 -8.13 -0.88
CA ILE A 238 -6.29 -8.04 -2.34
C ILE A 238 -6.82 -9.31 -2.99
N ARG A 239 -6.66 -10.47 -2.35
CA ARG A 239 -7.14 -11.76 -2.85
C ARG A 239 -8.63 -11.99 -2.64
N ILE A 240 -9.16 -11.51 -1.52
CA ILE A 240 -10.50 -11.86 -1.04
C ILE A 240 -11.50 -10.71 -1.12
N THR A 241 -11.06 -9.52 -1.55
CA THR A 241 -11.96 -8.38 -1.77
C THR A 241 -11.69 -7.67 -3.10
N ASN A 242 -12.57 -6.78 -3.50
CA ASN A 242 -12.48 -6.05 -4.76
C ASN A 242 -11.36 -5.01 -4.71
N LEU A 243 -10.66 -4.81 -5.83
CA LEU A 243 -9.60 -3.82 -5.94
C LEU A 243 -10.13 -2.40 -5.67
N SER A 244 -11.34 -2.09 -6.13
CA SER A 244 -12.03 -0.83 -5.84
C SER A 244 -12.27 -0.60 -4.34
N THR A 245 -12.52 -1.66 -3.57
CA THR A 245 -12.68 -1.55 -2.11
C THR A 245 -11.34 -1.32 -1.43
N VAL A 246 -10.30 -2.05 -1.85
CA VAL A 246 -8.93 -1.83 -1.36
C VAL A 246 -8.47 -0.41 -1.67
N GLY A 247 -8.76 0.09 -2.89
CA GLY A 247 -8.47 1.46 -3.30
C GLY A 247 -9.08 2.51 -2.37
N LEU A 248 -10.36 2.38 -2.00
CA LEU A 248 -10.98 3.30 -1.04
C LEU A 248 -10.35 3.22 0.37
N MET A 249 -9.92 2.03 0.82
CA MET A 249 -9.24 1.89 2.12
C MET A 249 -7.84 2.53 2.12
N GLN A 250 -7.20 2.73 0.98
CA GLN A 250 -5.90 3.42 0.89
C GLN A 250 -5.95 4.84 1.48
N TYR A 251 -7.10 5.52 1.44
CA TYR A 251 -7.23 6.87 2.03
C TYR A 251 -7.02 6.92 3.55
N ILE A 252 -7.06 5.77 4.24
CA ILE A 252 -6.75 5.68 5.67
C ILE A 252 -5.31 6.10 5.94
N GLU A 253 -4.37 5.66 5.11
CA GLU A 253 -2.95 5.97 5.27
C GLU A 253 -2.66 7.48 5.27
N PRO A 254 -2.95 8.26 4.20
CA PRO A 254 -2.69 9.69 4.20
C PRO A 254 -3.52 10.45 5.23
N SER A 255 -4.73 9.98 5.56
CA SER A 255 -5.55 10.58 6.62
C SER A 255 -4.87 10.48 7.97
N LEU A 256 -4.34 9.29 8.30
CA LEU A 256 -3.64 9.07 9.56
C LEU A 256 -2.32 9.84 9.61
N GLN A 257 -1.57 9.85 8.49
CA GLN A 257 -0.33 10.64 8.39
C GLN A 257 -0.59 12.14 8.57
N PHE A 258 -1.68 12.68 7.99
CA PHE A 258 -2.07 14.07 8.19
C PHE A 258 -2.37 14.39 9.65
N VAL A 259 -3.15 13.53 10.33
CA VAL A 259 -3.46 13.70 11.75
C VAL A 259 -2.17 13.65 12.60
N LEU A 260 -1.25 12.70 12.32
CA LEU A 260 0.03 12.60 13.01
C LEU A 260 0.90 13.83 12.76
N ALA A 261 0.97 14.33 11.54
CA ALA A 261 1.76 15.51 11.16
C ALA A 261 1.33 16.73 11.99
N VAL A 262 0.03 17.01 12.04
CA VAL A 262 -0.50 18.17 12.75
C VAL A 262 -0.48 17.98 14.27
N MET A 263 -0.94 16.83 14.80
CA MET A 263 -1.16 16.65 16.23
C MET A 263 0.09 16.21 16.99
N PHE A 264 0.99 15.44 16.36
CA PHE A 264 2.15 14.86 17.05
C PHE A 264 3.49 15.44 16.59
N PHE A 265 3.57 15.89 15.33
CA PHE A 265 4.81 16.47 14.80
C PHE A 265 4.79 18.00 14.78
N GLY A 266 3.65 18.63 15.08
CA GLY A 266 3.52 20.08 15.16
C GLY A 266 3.70 20.77 13.80
N GLU A 267 3.41 20.07 12.69
CA GLU A 267 3.45 20.67 11.37
C GLU A 267 2.34 21.70 11.20
N LEU A 268 2.62 22.74 10.41
CA LEU A 268 1.63 23.77 10.11
C LEU A 268 0.41 23.16 9.40
N PHE A 269 -0.76 23.61 9.80
CA PHE A 269 -2.02 23.20 9.20
C PHE A 269 -2.08 23.67 7.74
N ASP A 270 -2.11 22.72 6.81
CA ASP A 270 -2.23 22.96 5.37
C ASP A 270 -3.71 23.00 4.98
N GLU A 271 -4.23 24.20 4.71
CA GLU A 271 -5.64 24.40 4.36
C GLU A 271 -6.05 23.65 3.09
N VAL A 272 -5.17 23.57 2.08
CA VAL A 272 -5.45 22.85 0.83
C VAL A 272 -5.60 21.37 1.08
N LYS A 273 -4.70 20.78 1.87
CA LYS A 273 -4.82 19.38 2.29
C LYS A 273 -6.07 19.17 3.15
N ALA A 274 -6.38 20.08 4.07
CA ALA A 274 -7.56 19.96 4.92
C ALA A 274 -8.87 19.93 4.12
N VAL A 275 -9.02 20.79 3.12
CA VAL A 275 -10.18 20.79 2.21
C VAL A 275 -10.24 19.45 1.44
N THR A 276 -9.11 18.98 0.91
CA THR A 276 -9.03 17.69 0.23
C THR A 276 -9.48 16.54 1.13
N PHE A 277 -8.98 16.49 2.37
CA PHE A 277 -9.39 15.48 3.35
C PHE A 277 -10.87 15.59 3.73
N ALA A 278 -11.42 16.80 3.84
CA ALA A 278 -12.84 16.98 4.14
C ALA A 278 -13.72 16.30 3.09
N PHE A 279 -13.40 16.46 1.79
CA PHE A 279 -14.11 15.75 0.71
C PHE A 279 -13.93 14.23 0.79
N ILE A 280 -12.72 13.75 1.03
CA ILE A 280 -12.41 12.32 1.14
C ILE A 280 -13.15 11.70 2.32
N TRP A 281 -13.08 12.33 3.50
CA TRP A 281 -13.75 11.82 4.70
C TRP A 281 -15.26 11.85 4.57
N ALA A 282 -15.85 12.89 3.98
CA ALA A 282 -17.27 12.89 3.65
C ALA A 282 -17.65 11.70 2.78
N GLY A 283 -16.88 11.41 1.73
CA GLY A 283 -17.09 10.26 0.86
C GLY A 283 -16.98 8.92 1.60
N LEU A 284 -15.97 8.75 2.44
CA LEU A 284 -15.80 7.53 3.25
C LEU A 284 -16.95 7.34 4.23
N LEU A 285 -17.44 8.41 4.87
CA LEU A 285 -18.61 8.36 5.73
C LEU A 285 -19.85 7.85 4.99
N PHE A 286 -20.13 8.33 3.76
CA PHE A 286 -21.21 7.79 2.92
C PHE A 286 -21.09 6.29 2.69
N THR A 287 -19.89 5.80 2.44
CA THR A 287 -19.62 4.37 2.25
C THR A 287 -19.87 3.56 3.52
N ILE A 288 -19.48 4.08 4.67
CA ILE A 288 -19.71 3.47 5.99
C ILE A 288 -21.20 3.43 6.30
N PHE A 289 -21.92 4.55 6.17
CA PHE A 289 -23.37 4.63 6.40
C PHE A 289 -24.14 3.64 5.51
N GLU A 290 -23.83 3.57 4.22
CA GLU A 290 -24.43 2.60 3.32
C GLU A 290 -24.21 1.16 3.80
N SER A 291 -22.98 0.84 4.23
CA SER A 291 -22.63 -0.48 4.74
C SER A 291 -23.42 -0.86 6.00
N ILE A 292 -23.58 0.08 6.94
CA ILE A 292 -24.36 -0.11 8.15
C ILE A 292 -25.84 -0.33 7.83
N ILE A 293 -26.43 0.51 6.97
CA ILE A 293 -27.85 0.40 6.58
C ILE A 293 -28.12 -0.94 5.91
N LYS A 294 -27.27 -1.35 4.97
CA LYS A 294 -27.39 -2.65 4.30
C LYS A 294 -27.24 -3.81 5.28
N GLY A 295 -26.35 -3.70 6.25
CA GLY A 295 -26.18 -4.69 7.31
C GLY A 295 -27.42 -4.85 8.19
N HIS A 296 -28.08 -3.74 8.58
CA HIS A 296 -29.30 -3.76 9.38
C HIS A 296 -30.51 -4.33 8.62
N ARG A 297 -30.70 -3.90 7.35
CA ARG A 297 -31.78 -4.42 6.51
C ARG A 297 -31.70 -5.94 6.32
N ARG A 298 -30.51 -6.47 6.15
CA ARG A 298 -30.30 -7.90 5.99
C ARG A 298 -30.58 -8.68 7.27
N LYS A 299 -30.17 -8.17 8.45
CA LYS A 299 -30.48 -8.80 9.73
C LYS A 299 -31.99 -8.89 9.98
N LYS A 300 -32.76 -7.89 9.54
CA LYS A 300 -34.24 -7.92 9.61
C LYS A 300 -34.85 -9.00 8.72
N LEU A 301 -34.36 -9.16 7.49
CA LEU A 301 -34.85 -10.19 6.54
C LEU A 301 -34.55 -11.61 7.01
N VAL A 302 -33.43 -11.84 7.71
CA VAL A 302 -33.10 -13.16 8.27
C VAL A 302 -33.92 -13.49 9.52
N LYS A 303 -34.39 -12.48 10.27
CA LYS A 303 -35.23 -12.68 11.47
C LYS A 303 -36.71 -12.89 11.16
N HIS A 304 -37.18 -12.50 10.00
CA HIS A 304 -38.56 -12.69 9.55
C HIS A 304 -38.51 -13.25 8.11
N PRO A 305 -38.20 -14.56 7.95
CA PRO A 305 -38.42 -15.21 6.65
C PRO A 305 -39.96 -15.21 6.36
N LEU A 306 -40.37 -14.71 5.20
CA LEU A 306 -41.73 -14.76 4.69
C LEU A 306 -42.18 -16.22 4.52
#